data_0a8f1908abda7e3dbf946c44a216b62c
#
_entry.id   0a8f1908abda7e3dbf946c44a216b62c
#
_cell.length_a   1.000
_cell.length_b   1.000
_cell.length_c   1.000
_cell.angle_alpha   90.00
_cell.angle_beta   90.00
_cell.angle_gamma   90.00
#
_symmetry.space_group_name_H-M   'P 1'
#
loop_
_entity.id
_entity.type
_entity.pdbx_description
1 polymer ?
#
loop_
_entity_poly.entity_id
_entity_poly.type
_entity_poly.pdbx_seq_one_letter_code
_entity_poly.pdbx_strand_id
1 'polypeptide(L)'
;MQLTNSLVSICCNNVLSVTGGDIYISVMTIISSVRQLVETPIYAMNEGSSPILSYNYGARRPKRVKQAIGTMAVMIFVYTAAMWTVIIVAPHFLIGIFSSDSELIKDAVPALKLYFAAFIFMDLQYIGPVSYTHLRAHETRSN
;
A
#
# COMPACT_ATOMS: atom_id res chain seq x y z
N MET A 1 1.08 16.11 5.07
CA MET A 1 0.67 14.67 5.11
C MET A 1 1.43 13.86 6.15
N GLN A 2 2.75 14.01 6.33
CA GLN A 2 3.51 13.25 7.34
C GLN A 2 3.03 13.52 8.78
N LEU A 3 2.76 14.78 9.14
CA LEU A 3 2.28 15.15 10.47
C LEU A 3 0.92 14.50 10.82
N THR A 4 0.00 14.44 9.86
CA THR A 4 -1.31 13.82 10.06
C THR A 4 -1.17 12.31 10.33
N ASN A 5 -0.33 11.62 9.56
CA ASN A 5 -0.06 10.20 9.78
C ASN A 5 0.59 9.92 11.14
N SER A 6 1.53 10.79 11.57
CA SER A 6 2.15 10.67 12.89
C SER A 6 1.13 10.88 14.01
N LEU A 7 0.24 11.86 13.86
CA LEU A 7 -0.79 12.14 14.86
C LEU A 7 -1.78 10.97 14.99
N VAL A 8 -2.23 10.42 13.85
CA VAL A 8 -3.10 9.24 13.83
C VAL A 8 -2.42 8.04 14.49
N SER A 9 -1.15 7.80 14.19
CA SER A 9 -0.38 6.70 14.81
C SER A 9 -0.27 6.87 16.33
N ILE A 10 -0.01 8.08 16.81
CA ILE A 10 0.07 8.38 18.26
C ILE A 10 -1.29 8.15 18.92
N CYS A 11 -2.37 8.65 18.32
CA CYS A 11 -3.73 8.44 18.85
C CYS A 11 -4.10 6.95 18.87
N CYS A 12 -3.84 6.22 17.80
CA CYS A 12 -4.09 4.77 17.73
C CYS A 12 -3.29 4.02 18.80
N ASN A 13 -2.00 4.30 18.94
CA ASN A 13 -1.18 3.65 19.96
C ASN A 13 -1.66 3.94 21.39
N ASN A 14 -2.08 5.19 21.64
CA ASN A 14 -2.61 5.57 22.96
C ASN A 14 -3.92 4.82 23.28
N VAL A 15 -4.83 4.75 22.31
CA VAL A 15 -6.10 4.02 22.49
C VAL A 15 -5.85 2.52 22.68
N LEU A 16 -4.97 1.92 21.88
CA LEU A 16 -4.62 0.50 22.01
C LEU A 16 -3.94 0.19 23.36
N SER A 17 -3.06 1.06 23.83
CA SER A 17 -2.40 0.91 25.14
C SER A 17 -3.39 0.86 26.29
N VAL A 18 -4.41 1.74 26.26
CA VAL A 18 -5.41 1.83 27.31
C VAL A 18 -6.43 0.68 27.25
N THR A 19 -6.75 0.19 26.04
CA THR A 19 -7.85 -0.75 25.82
C THR A 19 -7.38 -2.21 25.84
N GLY A 20 -6.15 -2.51 25.42
CA GLY A 20 -5.70 -3.88 25.17
C GLY A 20 -4.29 -4.21 25.68
N GLY A 21 -3.59 -3.25 26.28
CA GLY A 21 -2.25 -3.46 26.80
C GLY A 21 -1.17 -3.64 25.71
N ASP A 22 0.01 -4.09 26.15
CA ASP A 22 1.21 -4.18 25.31
C ASP A 22 1.09 -5.18 24.14
N ILE A 23 0.25 -6.20 24.28
CA ILE A 23 0.05 -7.22 23.23
C ILE A 23 -0.59 -6.58 22.00
N TYR A 24 -1.61 -5.75 22.17
CA TYR A 24 -2.30 -5.09 21.04
C TYR A 24 -1.42 -4.09 20.33
N ILE A 25 -0.55 -3.38 21.06
CA ILE A 25 0.46 -2.49 20.47
C ILE A 25 1.44 -3.29 19.62
N SER A 26 1.89 -4.43 20.14
CA SER A 26 2.82 -5.32 19.45
C SER A 26 2.19 -5.91 18.16
N VAL A 27 0.95 -6.36 18.23
CA VAL A 27 0.18 -6.83 17.06
C VAL A 27 0.06 -5.73 16.01
N MET A 28 -0.31 -4.51 16.41
CA MET A 28 -0.46 -3.40 15.48
C MET A 28 0.86 -2.96 14.87
N THR A 29 1.96 -3.07 15.61
CA THR A 29 3.31 -2.81 15.09
C THR A 29 3.70 -3.82 14.01
N ILE A 30 3.41 -5.10 14.23
CA ILE A 30 3.65 -6.15 13.22
C ILE A 30 2.82 -5.90 11.96
N ILE A 31 1.52 -5.62 12.12
CA ILE A 31 0.64 -5.31 10.98
C ILE A 31 1.16 -4.10 10.19
N SER A 32 1.59 -3.05 10.89
CA SER A 32 2.15 -1.85 10.26
C SER A 32 3.46 -2.14 9.53
N SER A 33 4.31 -3.02 10.06
CA SER A 33 5.56 -3.45 9.42
C SER A 33 5.29 -4.27 8.15
N VAL A 34 4.34 -5.21 8.21
CA VAL A 34 3.91 -5.97 7.03
C VAL A 34 3.30 -5.04 5.99
N ARG A 35 2.46 -4.08 6.40
CA ARG A 35 1.91 -3.07 5.50
C ARG A 35 3.01 -2.28 4.80
N GLN A 36 4.00 -1.81 5.53
CA GLN A 36 5.11 -1.06 4.96
C GLN A 36 5.92 -1.89 3.97
N LEU A 37 6.13 -3.18 4.26
CA LEU A 37 6.79 -4.12 3.35
C LEU A 37 6.03 -4.25 2.02
N VAL A 38 4.69 -4.27 2.07
CA VAL A 38 3.83 -4.37 0.88
C VAL A 38 3.78 -3.04 0.12
N GLU A 39 3.65 -1.91 0.80
CA GLU A 39 3.50 -0.59 0.19
C GLU A 39 4.80 -0.05 -0.44
N THR A 40 5.96 -0.33 0.17
CA THR A 40 7.25 0.22 -0.29
C THR A 40 7.56 -0.05 -1.76
N PRO A 41 7.40 -1.28 -2.29
CA PRO A 41 7.61 -1.53 -3.71
C PRO A 41 6.59 -0.83 -4.62
N ILE A 42 5.34 -0.65 -4.16
CA ILE A 42 4.31 0.09 -4.90
C ILE A 42 4.73 1.55 -5.05
N TYR A 43 5.19 2.18 -3.97
CA TYR A 43 5.74 3.54 -4.02
C TYR A 43 6.95 3.63 -4.95
N ALA A 44 7.87 2.68 -4.87
CA ALA A 44 9.05 2.63 -5.73
C ALA A 44 8.68 2.51 -7.22
N MET A 45 7.67 1.71 -7.56
CA MET A 45 7.15 1.60 -8.94
C MET A 45 6.53 2.91 -9.42
N ASN A 46 5.76 3.59 -8.56
CA ASN A 46 5.17 4.90 -8.88
C ASN A 46 6.24 5.96 -9.11
N GLU A 47 7.19 6.10 -8.18
CA GLU A 47 8.28 7.07 -8.28
C GLU A 47 9.19 6.79 -9.51
N GLY A 48 9.53 5.52 -9.74
CA GLY A 48 10.33 5.10 -10.88
C GLY A 48 9.66 5.33 -12.25
N SER A 49 8.32 5.30 -12.31
CA SER A 49 7.57 5.58 -13.54
C SER A 49 7.40 7.07 -13.84
N SER A 50 7.49 7.94 -12.83
CA SER A 50 7.30 9.38 -12.96
C SER A 50 8.18 10.04 -14.01
N PRO A 51 9.52 9.81 -14.09
CA PRO A 51 10.37 10.40 -15.13
C PRO A 51 10.02 9.90 -16.54
N ILE A 52 9.61 8.61 -16.66
CA ILE A 52 9.20 8.04 -17.96
C ILE A 52 7.94 8.72 -18.46
N LEU A 53 6.96 8.93 -17.57
CA LEU A 53 5.72 9.62 -17.90
C LEU A 53 5.98 11.07 -18.29
N SER A 54 6.77 11.79 -17.48
CA SER A 54 7.12 13.20 -17.71
C SER A 54 7.85 13.40 -19.04
N TYR A 55 8.83 12.55 -19.36
CA TYR A 55 9.56 12.62 -20.62
C TYR A 55 8.66 12.38 -21.85
N ASN A 56 7.84 11.32 -21.83
CA ASN A 56 6.95 11.01 -22.95
C ASN A 56 5.81 12.03 -23.09
N TYR A 57 5.36 12.61 -21.98
CA TYR A 57 4.39 13.71 -21.99
C TYR A 57 4.99 14.98 -22.63
N GLY A 58 6.18 15.39 -22.23
CA GLY A 58 6.90 16.52 -22.81
C GLY A 58 7.21 16.33 -24.30
N ALA A 59 7.53 15.09 -24.71
CA ALA A 59 7.74 14.72 -26.09
C ALA A 59 6.46 14.60 -26.94
N ARG A 60 5.28 14.94 -26.38
CA ARG A 60 3.96 14.87 -27.03
C ARG A 60 3.63 13.48 -27.62
N ARG A 61 3.99 12.41 -26.90
CA ARG A 61 3.76 11.01 -27.30
C ARG A 61 2.68 10.33 -26.46
N PRO A 62 1.38 10.67 -26.65
CA PRO A 62 0.29 10.19 -25.78
C PRO A 62 0.12 8.67 -25.81
N LYS A 63 0.43 8.01 -26.92
CA LYS A 63 0.37 6.54 -27.01
C LYS A 63 1.37 5.87 -26.05
N ARG A 64 2.60 6.40 -25.93
CA ARG A 64 3.63 5.88 -25.03
C ARG A 64 3.29 6.16 -23.57
N VAL A 65 2.69 7.31 -23.28
CA VAL A 65 2.20 7.63 -21.93
C VAL A 65 1.14 6.62 -21.50
N LYS A 66 0.15 6.33 -22.36
CA LYS A 66 -0.89 5.31 -22.06
C LYS A 66 -0.30 3.91 -21.85
N GLN A 67 0.67 3.52 -22.67
CA GLN A 67 1.38 2.25 -22.51
C GLN A 67 2.13 2.17 -21.18
N ALA A 68 2.86 3.22 -20.81
CA ALA A 68 3.61 3.28 -19.56
C ALA A 68 2.67 3.16 -18.35
N ILE A 69 1.54 3.88 -18.34
CA ILE A 69 0.52 3.79 -17.28
C ILE A 69 -0.07 2.38 -17.23
N GLY A 70 -0.45 1.81 -18.37
CA GLY A 70 -1.00 0.46 -18.42
C GLY A 70 -0.02 -0.59 -17.90
N THR A 71 1.24 -0.51 -18.30
CA THR A 71 2.29 -1.41 -17.81
C THR A 71 2.49 -1.27 -16.30
N MET A 72 2.55 -0.03 -15.79
CA MET A 72 2.68 0.24 -14.36
C MET A 72 1.49 -0.32 -13.59
N ALA A 73 0.26 -0.08 -14.05
CA ALA A 73 -0.95 -0.59 -13.40
C ALA A 73 -0.97 -2.12 -13.34
N VAL A 74 -0.58 -2.79 -14.43
CA VAL A 74 -0.47 -4.27 -14.46
C VAL A 74 0.60 -4.76 -13.49
N MET A 75 1.78 -4.12 -13.45
CA MET A 75 2.85 -4.51 -12.52
C MET A 75 2.43 -4.37 -11.07
N ILE A 76 1.79 -3.24 -10.70
CA ILE A 76 1.26 -3.01 -9.34
C ILE A 76 0.20 -4.05 -9.02
N PHE A 77 -0.75 -4.30 -9.93
CA PHE A 77 -1.81 -5.28 -9.71
C PHE A 77 -1.28 -6.70 -9.51
N VAL A 78 -0.35 -7.14 -10.34
CA VAL A 78 0.27 -8.48 -10.22
C VAL A 78 1.04 -8.60 -8.91
N TYR A 79 1.80 -7.58 -8.55
CA TYR A 79 2.54 -7.56 -7.28
C TYR A 79 1.59 -7.60 -6.08
N THR A 80 0.56 -6.75 -6.05
CA THR A 80 -0.41 -6.70 -4.96
C THR A 80 -1.18 -8.01 -4.83
N ALA A 81 -1.61 -8.61 -5.95
CA ALA A 81 -2.29 -9.90 -5.95
C ALA A 81 -1.37 -11.03 -5.41
N ALA A 82 -0.10 -11.03 -5.78
CA ALA A 82 0.88 -11.98 -5.27
C ALA A 82 1.08 -11.82 -3.75
N MET A 83 1.30 -10.58 -3.27
CA MET A 83 1.45 -10.30 -1.84
C MET A 83 0.20 -10.63 -1.04
N TRP A 84 -0.98 -10.32 -1.57
CA TRP A 84 -2.25 -10.69 -0.95
C TRP A 84 -2.41 -12.20 -0.80
N THR A 85 -2.04 -12.94 -1.84
CA THR A 85 -2.04 -14.41 -1.80
C THR A 85 -1.10 -14.94 -0.72
N VAL A 86 0.10 -14.39 -0.60
CA VAL A 86 1.06 -14.76 0.45
C VAL A 86 0.50 -14.48 1.85
N ILE A 87 -0.12 -13.32 2.05
CA ILE A 87 -0.71 -12.93 3.34
C ILE A 87 -1.84 -13.88 3.75
N ILE A 88 -2.66 -14.34 2.82
CA ILE A 88 -3.78 -15.24 3.13
C ILE A 88 -3.30 -16.68 3.34
N VAL A 89 -2.40 -17.16 2.48
CA VAL A 89 -1.95 -18.56 2.48
C VAL A 89 -0.92 -18.81 3.59
N ALA A 90 0.01 -17.88 3.80
CA ALA A 90 1.13 -18.05 4.72
C ALA A 90 1.29 -16.88 5.73
N PRO A 91 0.25 -16.49 6.48
CA PRO A 91 0.33 -15.39 7.43
C PRO A 91 1.35 -15.65 8.55
N HIS A 92 1.47 -16.90 8.99
CA HIS A 92 2.43 -17.30 10.02
C HIS A 92 3.89 -17.07 9.58
N PHE A 93 4.20 -17.29 8.31
CA PHE A 93 5.53 -17.03 7.77
C PHE A 93 5.87 -15.52 7.82
N LEU A 94 4.94 -14.69 7.40
CA LEU A 94 5.14 -13.23 7.40
C LEU A 94 5.29 -12.68 8.83
N ILE A 95 4.44 -13.11 9.76
CA ILE A 95 4.51 -12.66 11.14
C ILE A 95 5.77 -13.20 11.82
N GLY A 96 6.16 -14.45 11.50
CA GLY A 96 7.37 -15.10 12.03
C GLY A 96 8.68 -14.40 11.66
N ILE A 97 8.69 -13.57 10.60
CA ILE A 97 9.84 -12.71 10.27
C ILE A 97 10.03 -11.60 11.33
N PHE A 98 8.93 -11.14 11.93
CA PHE A 98 8.94 -10.01 12.86
C PHE A 98 8.89 -10.42 14.34
N SER A 99 8.35 -11.60 14.65
CA SER A 99 8.28 -12.10 16.02
C SER A 99 8.31 -13.62 16.08
N SER A 100 9.02 -14.13 17.10
CA SER A 100 9.09 -15.57 17.42
C SER A 100 8.14 -15.96 18.57
N ASP A 101 7.37 -15.01 19.11
CA ASP A 101 6.44 -15.24 20.20
C ASP A 101 5.15 -15.89 19.70
N SER A 102 4.88 -17.10 20.20
CA SER A 102 3.73 -17.91 19.79
C SER A 102 2.37 -17.31 20.17
N GLU A 103 2.27 -16.62 21.31
CA GLU A 103 1.04 -15.95 21.73
C GLU A 103 0.75 -14.75 20.83
N LEU A 104 1.78 -13.96 20.57
CA LEU A 104 1.66 -12.79 19.68
C LEU A 104 1.29 -13.20 18.25
N ILE A 105 1.87 -14.28 17.73
CA ILE A 105 1.55 -14.81 16.38
C ILE A 105 0.08 -15.21 16.32
N LYS A 106 -0.45 -15.88 17.35
CA LYS A 106 -1.83 -16.35 17.39
C LYS A 106 -2.84 -15.20 17.29
N ASP A 107 -2.58 -14.09 17.97
CA ASP A 107 -3.45 -12.91 17.95
C ASP A 107 -3.23 -12.04 16.70
N ALA A 108 -2.01 -11.99 16.20
CA ALA A 108 -1.68 -11.21 15.01
C ALA A 108 -2.24 -11.81 13.71
N VAL A 109 -2.37 -13.14 13.59
CA VAL A 109 -2.87 -13.79 12.36
C VAL A 109 -4.30 -13.38 12.00
N PRO A 110 -5.29 -13.44 12.88
CA PRO A 110 -6.66 -13.01 12.55
C PRO A 110 -6.73 -11.50 12.29
N ALA A 111 -5.99 -10.70 13.07
CA ALA A 111 -5.94 -9.26 12.89
C ALA A 111 -5.32 -8.87 11.55
N LEU A 112 -4.23 -9.54 11.13
CA LEU A 112 -3.61 -9.36 9.83
C LEU A 112 -4.57 -9.69 8.68
N LYS A 113 -5.25 -10.82 8.76
CA LYS A 113 -6.24 -11.23 7.74
C LYS A 113 -7.38 -10.23 7.61
N LEU A 114 -7.92 -9.75 8.73
CA LEU A 114 -8.99 -8.77 8.75
C LEU A 114 -8.51 -7.43 8.16
N TYR A 115 -7.33 -6.98 8.55
CA TYR A 115 -6.73 -5.74 8.04
C TYR A 115 -6.53 -5.79 6.53
N PHE A 116 -5.92 -6.86 6.02
CA PHE A 116 -5.63 -7.01 4.59
C PHE A 116 -6.85 -7.43 3.75
N ALA A 117 -7.93 -7.96 4.33
CA ALA A 117 -9.19 -8.12 3.61
C ALA A 117 -9.78 -6.76 3.16
N ALA A 118 -9.62 -5.73 3.99
CA ALA A 118 -10.02 -4.36 3.65
C ALA A 118 -9.00 -3.66 2.73
N PHE A 119 -7.77 -4.14 2.66
CA PHE A 119 -6.67 -3.50 1.93
C PHE A 119 -6.87 -3.51 0.40
N ILE A 120 -7.56 -4.52 -0.14
CA ILE A 120 -7.93 -4.58 -1.57
C ILE A 120 -8.71 -3.34 -2.00
N PHE A 121 -9.58 -2.82 -1.13
CA PHE A 121 -10.33 -1.60 -1.41
C PHE A 121 -9.44 -0.35 -1.37
N MET A 122 -8.38 -0.36 -0.58
CA MET A 122 -7.41 0.74 -0.52
C MET A 122 -6.51 0.78 -1.76
N ASP A 123 -6.16 -0.34 -2.37
CA ASP A 123 -5.35 -0.39 -3.59
C ASP A 123 -6.04 0.28 -4.78
N LEU A 124 -7.37 0.19 -4.86
CA LEU A 124 -8.16 0.93 -5.85
C LEU A 124 -7.94 2.45 -5.74
N GLN A 125 -7.64 2.94 -4.54
CA GLN A 125 -7.37 4.34 -4.28
C GLN A 125 -6.00 4.79 -4.83
N TYR A 126 -5.01 3.90 -4.94
CA TYR A 126 -3.71 4.23 -5.54
C TYR A 126 -3.74 4.34 -7.07
N ILE A 127 -4.68 3.66 -7.73
CA ILE A 127 -4.88 3.72 -9.18
C ILE A 127 -5.65 5.00 -9.57
N GLY A 128 -6.51 5.50 -8.69
CA GLY A 128 -7.38 6.66 -8.93
C GLY A 128 -6.63 7.97 -9.27
N PRO A 129 -5.64 8.43 -8.49
CA PRO A 129 -4.94 9.68 -8.74
C PRO A 129 -4.15 9.68 -10.05
N VAL A 130 -3.60 8.55 -10.45
CA VAL A 130 -2.85 8.41 -11.70
C VAL A 130 -3.79 8.58 -12.91
N SER A 131 -4.98 7.99 -12.84
CA SER A 131 -6.00 8.16 -13.88
C SER A 131 -6.58 9.58 -13.92
N TYR A 132 -6.80 10.20 -12.75
CA TYR A 132 -7.44 11.51 -12.64
C TYR A 132 -6.54 12.66 -13.12
N THR A 133 -5.26 12.64 -12.77
CA THR A 133 -4.28 13.65 -13.24
C THR A 133 -4.12 13.60 -14.76
N HIS A 134 -4.24 12.42 -15.37
CA HIS A 134 -4.17 12.28 -16.82
C HIS A 134 -5.44 12.72 -17.55
N LEU A 135 -6.63 12.47 -17.00
CA LEU A 135 -7.89 12.93 -17.60
C LEU A 135 -8.00 14.46 -17.56
N ARG A 136 -7.63 15.08 -16.44
CA ARG A 136 -7.67 16.53 -16.27
C ARG A 136 -6.67 17.27 -17.17
N ALA A 137 -5.49 16.71 -17.41
CA ALA A 137 -4.51 17.27 -18.34
C ALA A 137 -5.00 17.25 -19.80
N HIS A 138 -5.96 16.37 -20.12
CA HIS A 138 -6.57 16.30 -21.44
C HIS A 138 -7.67 17.35 -21.64
N GLU A 139 -8.46 17.66 -20.61
CA GLU A 139 -9.54 18.66 -20.67
C GLU A 139 -9.02 20.10 -20.76
N THR A 140 -7.96 20.44 -20.02
CA THR A 140 -7.38 21.79 -20.05
C THR A 140 -6.71 22.16 -21.37
N ARG A 141 -6.54 21.23 -22.29
CA ARG A 141 -5.93 21.44 -23.59
C ARG A 141 -6.91 21.46 -24.75
N SER A 142 -8.18 21.16 -24.50
CA SER A 142 -9.27 21.16 -25.51
C SER A 142 -10.02 22.50 -25.56
N ASN A 143 -9.71 23.42 -24.66
CA ASN A 143 -10.12 24.83 -24.66
C ASN A 143 -8.90 25.74 -24.90
#